data_d5c92ba8b04f6dab4f528396fc2ced68
#
_entry.id   d5c92ba8b04f6dab4f528396fc2ced68
#
_cell.length_a   1.000
_cell.length_b   1.000
_cell.length_c   1.000
_cell.angle_alpha   90.00
_cell.angle_beta   90.00
_cell.angle_gamma   90.00
#
_symmetry.space_group_name_H-M   'P 1'
#
loop_
_entity.id
_entity.type
_entity.pdbx_description
1 polymer ?
#
loop_
_entity_poly.entity_id
_entity_poly.type
_entity_poly.pdbx_seq_one_letter_code
_entity_poly.pdbx_strand_id
1 'polypeptide(L)'
;GDVLVFLPGIGEIRRTEAQLRQVVADDVDVYPLAGALSITEQDLALAPSAPGRRRVVLSTDIAETSLTVDGVRVVVDSGLAREPRFDARTGMSRLVTVATSRASAEQRAGRAGRTGPGAAYRLWSKIEHGTRAKHRSPEITQTDLAGLALELAAWGGGDELQFIDPPPAGALEQARELLRDLDAVNGNGSITELGNTMLGLPVHPRLARMVAIDRSTLACLVATLVEERDVFRGRPDDLPADLSLRVAVLCGRDRHDAADRGAVHRLRDRAGDLARRARIRFDLDDVDPDRSGAVLLLGYPDRIAARRRSGQFQLRSGSGAWLPDDDTLADVDFLVAADLDGRRDRARIRLAAAVDADEVIASFGSEVVERRTIAWDADRDDLVETVERRLGAIQLGRRAGRPAAGDETMVALMQRVRATKLGALRWTDPAASLRQRVEFLHRTIGEPWPDWSTDHLVDTLDDWLAPDLPGATGRAIS
;
A
#
# COMPACT_ATOMS: atom_id res chain seq x y z
N GLY A 1 27.70 37.04 13.64
CA GLY A 1 27.53 35.63 13.90
C GLY A 1 26.62 34.99 12.86
N ASP A 2 26.60 33.68 12.81
CA ASP A 2 25.85 32.89 11.85
C ASP A 2 24.37 32.82 12.23
N VAL A 3 23.54 32.52 11.23
CA VAL A 3 22.08 32.37 11.36
C VAL A 3 21.70 30.88 11.12
N LEU A 4 20.89 30.32 12.03
CA LEU A 4 20.30 29.00 11.88
C LEU A 4 18.79 29.16 11.71
N VAL A 5 18.25 28.64 10.61
CA VAL A 5 16.82 28.71 10.29
C VAL A 5 16.21 27.30 10.34
N PHE A 6 15.21 27.11 11.19
CA PHE A 6 14.49 25.83 11.28
C PHE A 6 13.28 25.83 10.37
N LEU A 7 13.23 24.86 9.45
CA LEU A 7 12.20 24.65 8.44
C LEU A 7 11.69 23.20 8.51
N PRO A 8 10.42 22.92 8.13
CA PRO A 8 9.84 21.59 8.34
C PRO A 8 10.44 20.50 7.43
N GLY A 9 10.99 20.85 6.26
CA GLY A 9 11.51 19.83 5.35
C GLY A 9 12.36 20.36 4.21
N ILE A 10 12.95 19.44 3.44
CA ILE A 10 13.89 19.78 2.36
C ILE A 10 13.25 20.64 1.25
N GLY A 11 11.95 20.47 0.98
CA GLY A 11 11.24 21.28 -0.02
C GLY A 11 11.16 22.75 0.39
N GLU A 12 10.88 23.03 1.68
CA GLU A 12 10.88 24.36 2.26
C GLU A 12 12.30 24.94 2.29
N ILE A 13 13.28 24.11 2.64
CA ILE A 13 14.71 24.51 2.63
C ILE A 13 15.12 24.97 1.24
N ARG A 14 14.88 24.18 0.18
CA ARG A 14 15.26 24.54 -1.19
C ARG A 14 14.57 25.80 -1.70
N ARG A 15 13.28 26.00 -1.38
CA ARG A 15 12.56 27.24 -1.75
C ARG A 15 13.13 28.44 -1.04
N THR A 16 13.40 28.34 0.26
CA THR A 16 13.99 29.44 1.04
C THR A 16 15.43 29.74 0.60
N GLU A 17 16.23 28.70 0.32
CA GLU A 17 17.57 28.84 -0.24
C GLU A 17 17.56 29.65 -1.55
N ALA A 18 16.69 29.26 -2.51
CA ALA A 18 16.61 29.96 -3.79
C ALA A 18 16.22 31.44 -3.64
N GLN A 19 15.33 31.76 -2.71
CA GLN A 19 14.93 33.14 -2.44
C GLN A 19 16.03 33.92 -1.70
N LEU A 20 16.67 33.33 -0.70
CA LEU A 20 17.73 34.00 0.06
C LEU A 20 18.94 34.33 -0.81
N ARG A 21 19.37 33.42 -1.69
CA ARG A 21 20.50 33.67 -2.61
C ARG A 21 20.32 34.89 -3.53
N GLN A 22 19.07 35.36 -3.72
CA GLN A 22 18.78 36.56 -4.52
C GLN A 22 18.88 37.87 -3.73
N VAL A 23 18.86 37.81 -2.40
CA VAL A 23 18.75 39.01 -1.55
C VAL A 23 19.86 39.15 -0.53
N VAL A 24 20.64 38.10 -0.25
CA VAL A 24 21.76 38.18 0.71
C VAL A 24 22.96 38.87 0.04
N ALA A 25 23.78 39.53 0.87
CA ALA A 25 25.00 40.15 0.41
C ALA A 25 26.06 39.08 0.04
N ASP A 26 27.06 39.47 -0.78
CA ASP A 26 28.10 38.58 -1.30
C ASP A 26 28.98 37.94 -0.20
N ASP A 27 29.01 38.51 0.98
CA ASP A 27 29.73 38.00 2.16
C ASP A 27 28.94 36.97 2.97
N VAL A 28 27.74 36.59 2.52
CA VAL A 28 26.84 35.63 3.21
C VAL A 28 26.67 34.36 2.38
N ASP A 29 27.07 33.24 2.97
CA ASP A 29 26.89 31.90 2.39
C ASP A 29 25.58 31.27 2.88
N VAL A 30 24.86 30.56 2.01
CA VAL A 30 23.62 29.86 2.35
C VAL A 30 23.81 28.37 2.16
N TYR A 31 23.62 27.58 3.24
CA TYR A 31 23.81 26.13 3.25
C TYR A 31 22.54 25.40 3.70
N PRO A 32 22.06 24.41 2.94
CA PRO A 32 21.03 23.49 3.39
C PRO A 32 21.61 22.45 4.35
N LEU A 33 20.84 22.04 5.38
CA LEU A 33 21.18 21.00 6.34
C LEU A 33 19.95 20.12 6.65
N ALA A 34 19.95 18.92 6.12
CA ALA A 34 18.88 17.95 6.35
C ALA A 34 19.42 16.54 6.28
N GLY A 35 18.85 15.60 7.01
CA GLY A 35 19.21 14.19 6.95
C GLY A 35 19.07 13.59 5.54
N ALA A 36 18.28 14.23 4.66
CA ALA A 36 18.13 13.84 3.26
C ALA A 36 19.30 14.21 2.35
N LEU A 37 20.23 15.01 2.79
CA LEU A 37 21.39 15.45 2.01
C LEU A 37 22.57 14.47 2.13
N SER A 38 23.49 14.54 1.19
CA SER A 38 24.73 13.76 1.27
C SER A 38 25.58 14.21 2.48
N ILE A 39 26.43 13.33 2.97
CA ILE A 39 27.36 13.63 4.07
C ILE A 39 28.21 14.86 3.72
N THR A 40 28.71 14.95 2.48
CA THR A 40 29.52 16.09 2.02
C THR A 40 28.74 17.42 2.10
N GLU A 41 27.47 17.45 1.73
CA GLU A 41 26.63 18.65 1.84
C GLU A 41 26.38 19.02 3.31
N GLN A 42 26.18 18.01 4.16
CA GLN A 42 26.01 18.24 5.62
C GLN A 42 27.31 18.76 6.23
N ASP A 43 28.46 18.21 5.89
CA ASP A 43 29.78 18.66 6.39
C ASP A 43 30.05 20.12 5.99
N LEU A 44 29.71 20.52 4.75
CA LEU A 44 29.82 21.93 4.32
C LEU A 44 28.94 22.87 5.17
N ALA A 45 27.73 22.45 5.53
CA ALA A 45 26.85 23.25 6.37
C ALA A 45 27.35 23.35 7.83
N LEU A 46 28.07 22.33 8.30
CA LEU A 46 28.62 22.26 9.66
C LEU A 46 29.99 22.92 9.79
N ALA A 47 30.76 23.03 8.70
CA ALA A 47 32.09 23.64 8.71
C ALA A 47 32.03 25.10 9.18
N PRO A 48 33.00 25.59 9.97
CA PRO A 48 33.06 26.99 10.40
C PRO A 48 33.06 27.96 9.22
N SER A 49 32.47 29.14 9.40
CA SER A 49 32.52 30.22 8.42
C SER A 49 33.95 30.70 8.19
N ALA A 50 34.31 30.99 6.93
CA ALA A 50 35.60 31.59 6.62
C ALA A 50 35.73 32.99 7.28
N PRO A 51 36.94 33.45 7.61
CA PRO A 51 37.15 34.79 8.16
C PRO A 51 36.53 35.89 7.28
N GLY A 52 35.75 36.79 7.89
CA GLY A 52 35.05 37.86 7.17
C GLY A 52 33.76 37.47 6.48
N ARG A 53 33.37 36.21 6.49
CA ARG A 53 32.10 35.73 5.94
C ARG A 53 31.11 35.35 7.07
N ARG A 54 29.85 35.38 6.72
CA ARG A 54 28.74 34.89 7.56
C ARG A 54 28.00 33.81 6.80
N ARG A 55 27.29 32.95 7.54
CA ARG A 55 26.47 31.93 6.90
C ARG A 55 25.06 31.93 7.46
N VAL A 56 24.14 31.48 6.60
CA VAL A 56 22.77 31.09 6.93
C VAL A 56 22.63 29.60 6.69
N VAL A 57 22.40 28.83 7.75
CA VAL A 57 22.16 27.40 7.68
C VAL A 57 20.65 27.17 7.74
N LEU A 58 20.08 26.57 6.67
CA LEU A 58 18.67 26.21 6.57
C LEU A 58 18.52 24.76 6.98
N SER A 59 17.94 24.49 8.13
CA SER A 59 17.94 23.16 8.73
C SER A 59 16.53 22.61 8.99
N THR A 60 16.41 21.28 8.97
CA THR A 60 15.30 20.59 9.62
C THR A 60 15.58 20.46 11.13
N ASP A 61 14.79 19.65 11.83
CA ASP A 61 15.01 19.35 13.25
C ASP A 61 16.31 18.60 13.57
N ILE A 62 17.07 18.17 12.57
CA ILE A 62 18.39 17.52 12.74
C ILE A 62 19.38 18.41 13.54
N ALA A 63 19.31 19.74 13.38
CA ALA A 63 20.12 20.68 14.16
C ALA A 63 19.53 21.02 15.53
N GLU A 64 18.38 20.45 15.91
CA GLU A 64 17.76 20.70 17.22
C GLU A 64 18.53 20.00 18.35
N THR A 65 18.93 18.74 18.14
CA THR A 65 19.63 17.92 19.16
C THR A 65 20.89 17.26 18.64
N SER A 66 20.87 16.67 17.44
CA SER A 66 21.87 15.71 16.96
C SER A 66 23.14 16.35 16.41
N LEU A 67 23.04 17.55 15.82
CA LEU A 67 24.18 18.23 15.20
C LEU A 67 24.41 19.59 15.85
N THR A 68 25.69 19.96 16.01
CA THR A 68 26.09 21.27 16.49
C THR A 68 26.55 22.12 15.31
N VAL A 69 25.91 23.28 15.13
CA VAL A 69 26.33 24.29 14.17
C VAL A 69 27.04 25.38 14.98
N ASP A 70 28.36 25.43 14.89
CA ASP A 70 29.15 26.42 15.63
C ASP A 70 28.99 27.83 15.05
N GLY A 71 29.17 28.85 15.89
CA GLY A 71 29.12 30.25 15.48
C GLY A 71 27.72 30.85 15.37
N VAL A 72 26.65 30.06 15.59
CA VAL A 72 25.27 30.56 15.55
C VAL A 72 24.99 31.58 16.64
N ARG A 73 24.50 32.75 16.24
CA ARG A 73 24.06 33.83 17.12
C ARG A 73 22.59 34.19 16.92
N VAL A 74 22.03 33.81 15.78
CA VAL A 74 20.64 34.08 15.44
C VAL A 74 19.95 32.79 15.07
N VAL A 75 18.81 32.52 15.69
CA VAL A 75 17.91 31.45 15.31
C VAL A 75 16.62 32.04 14.75
N VAL A 76 16.18 31.56 13.61
CA VAL A 76 14.86 31.83 13.07
C VAL A 76 14.10 30.51 13.02
N ASP A 77 12.98 30.39 13.75
CA ASP A 77 12.20 29.16 13.87
C ASP A 77 10.82 29.32 13.23
N SER A 78 10.55 28.54 12.21
CA SER A 78 9.22 28.48 11.56
C SER A 78 8.14 27.94 12.49
N GLY A 79 8.51 27.27 13.58
CA GLY A 79 7.59 26.60 14.49
C GLY A 79 6.95 25.32 13.93
N LEU A 80 7.50 24.78 12.84
CA LEU A 80 7.01 23.59 12.17
C LEU A 80 8.08 22.50 12.15
N ALA A 81 7.64 21.25 12.16
CA ALA A 81 8.45 20.06 11.97
C ALA A 81 7.69 19.03 11.12
N ARG A 82 8.41 18.06 10.53
CA ARG A 82 7.80 16.88 9.94
C ARG A 82 7.99 15.69 10.85
N GLU A 83 6.90 15.03 11.17
CA GLU A 83 6.89 13.83 12.01
C GLU A 83 6.27 12.67 11.22
N PRO A 84 6.88 11.45 11.29
CA PRO A 84 6.22 10.27 10.79
C PRO A 84 4.99 10.00 11.65
N ARG A 85 3.86 9.70 11.02
CA ARG A 85 2.64 9.23 11.68
C ARG A 85 2.16 7.97 11.01
N PHE A 86 2.06 6.92 11.79
CA PHE A 86 1.46 5.67 11.38
C PHE A 86 -0.07 5.78 11.43
N ASP A 87 -0.74 5.44 10.33
CA ASP A 87 -2.20 5.34 10.29
C ASP A 87 -2.57 3.87 10.43
N ALA A 88 -3.02 3.50 11.62
CA ALA A 88 -3.41 2.14 11.98
C ALA A 88 -4.46 1.53 11.03
N ARG A 89 -5.34 2.33 10.40
CA ARG A 89 -6.37 1.82 9.49
C ARG A 89 -5.86 1.44 8.11
N THR A 90 -4.77 2.05 7.67
CA THR A 90 -4.18 1.81 6.35
C THR A 90 -2.89 0.98 6.43
N GLY A 91 -2.34 0.78 7.65
CA GLY A 91 -1.05 0.12 7.85
C GLY A 91 0.12 0.90 7.21
N MET A 92 -0.03 2.23 7.05
CA MET A 92 0.94 3.07 6.35
C MET A 92 1.43 4.22 7.22
N SER A 93 2.73 4.51 7.13
CA SER A 93 3.33 5.70 7.72
C SER A 93 3.36 6.85 6.71
N ARG A 94 3.09 8.06 7.17
CA ARG A 94 3.22 9.28 6.35
C ARG A 94 3.89 10.38 7.13
N LEU A 95 4.68 11.22 6.45
CA LEU A 95 5.21 12.43 7.05
C LEU A 95 4.14 13.53 7.09
N VAL A 96 3.82 14.00 8.29
CA VAL A 96 2.88 15.12 8.51
C VAL A 96 3.63 16.33 9.02
N THR A 97 3.28 17.52 8.50
CA THR A 97 3.77 18.77 9.06
C THR A 97 2.97 19.12 10.31
N VAL A 98 3.65 19.29 11.41
CA VAL A 98 3.07 19.61 12.73
C VAL A 98 3.70 20.85 13.33
N ALA A 99 2.97 21.50 14.24
CA ALA A 99 3.54 22.54 15.07
C ALA A 99 4.53 21.93 16.10
N THR A 100 5.71 22.51 16.24
CA THR A 100 6.71 22.06 17.22
C THR A 100 6.20 22.24 18.64
N SER A 101 6.63 21.37 19.55
CA SER A 101 6.33 21.53 20.99
C SER A 101 7.03 22.76 21.58
N ARG A 102 6.59 23.22 22.77
CA ARG A 102 7.25 24.32 23.50
C ARG A 102 8.68 23.94 23.87
N ALA A 103 8.91 22.72 24.33
CA ALA A 103 10.24 22.21 24.65
C ALA A 103 11.18 22.23 23.44
N SER A 104 10.69 21.76 22.27
CA SER A 104 11.44 21.81 21.01
C SER A 104 11.79 23.26 20.60
N ALA A 105 10.81 24.16 20.68
CA ALA A 105 11.04 25.59 20.39
C ALA A 105 12.08 26.25 21.34
N GLU A 106 12.12 25.83 22.60
CA GLU A 106 13.14 26.27 23.55
C GLU A 106 14.53 25.72 23.25
N GLN A 107 14.62 24.42 22.88
CA GLN A 107 15.88 23.81 22.44
C GLN A 107 16.44 24.49 21.20
N ARG A 108 15.58 24.76 20.20
CA ARG A 108 15.96 25.50 18.99
C ARG A 108 16.45 26.89 19.31
N ALA A 109 15.74 27.64 20.15
CA ALA A 109 16.16 28.97 20.61
C ALA A 109 17.51 28.96 21.36
N GLY A 110 17.75 27.91 22.18
CA GLY A 110 18.99 27.68 22.88
C GLY A 110 20.22 27.54 21.97
N ARG A 111 20.03 27.19 20.68
CA ARG A 111 21.15 27.15 19.72
C ARG A 111 21.78 28.51 19.45
N ALA A 112 21.04 29.61 19.57
CA ALA A 112 21.57 30.97 19.43
C ALA A 112 22.44 31.38 20.63
N GLY A 113 22.12 30.87 21.81
CA GLY A 113 22.80 31.26 23.08
C GLY A 113 23.94 30.34 23.50
N ARG A 114 24.35 29.35 22.71
CA ARG A 114 25.27 28.29 23.14
C ARG A 114 26.68 28.76 23.46
N THR A 115 27.22 29.68 22.68
CA THR A 115 28.61 30.19 22.82
C THR A 115 28.70 31.64 23.22
N GLY A 116 27.58 32.34 23.52
CA GLY A 116 27.47 33.71 23.94
C GLY A 116 26.10 34.30 23.64
N PRO A 117 25.86 35.60 23.92
CA PRO A 117 24.57 36.23 23.69
C PRO A 117 24.08 36.06 22.26
N GLY A 118 22.81 35.70 22.09
CA GLY A 118 22.18 35.50 20.80
C GLY A 118 20.70 35.90 20.80
N ALA A 119 20.06 35.86 19.64
CA ALA A 119 18.65 36.17 19.45
C ALA A 119 17.89 35.02 18.77
N ALA A 120 16.67 34.76 19.23
CA ALA A 120 15.79 33.76 18.60
C ALA A 120 14.49 34.44 18.13
N TYR A 121 14.21 34.31 16.84
CA TYR A 121 13.01 34.82 16.22
C TYR A 121 12.04 33.65 15.94
N ARG A 122 10.88 33.67 16.59
CA ARG A 122 9.81 32.71 16.44
C ARG A 122 8.77 33.26 15.46
N LEU A 123 8.53 32.56 14.36
CA LEU A 123 7.60 33.02 13.29
C LEU A 123 6.15 32.68 13.61
N TRP A 124 5.75 32.74 14.87
CA TRP A 124 4.37 32.57 15.35
C TRP A 124 4.09 33.47 16.53
N SER A 125 2.82 33.66 16.83
CA SER A 125 2.37 34.57 17.90
C SER A 125 2.59 33.98 19.30
N LYS A 126 2.59 34.86 20.32
CA LYS A 126 2.62 34.43 21.75
C LYS A 126 1.39 33.60 22.12
N ILE A 127 0.24 33.87 21.49
CA ILE A 127 -1.00 33.14 21.73
C ILE A 127 -0.83 31.71 21.19
N GLU A 128 -0.38 31.56 19.95
CA GLU A 128 -0.10 30.22 19.37
C GLU A 128 0.96 29.46 20.17
N HIS A 129 1.97 30.16 20.72
CA HIS A 129 2.95 29.51 21.58
C HIS A 129 2.30 28.91 22.84
N GLY A 130 1.32 29.57 23.42
CA GLY A 130 0.56 29.07 24.57
C GLY A 130 -0.27 27.82 24.26
N THR A 131 -0.76 27.67 23.05
CA THR A 131 -1.57 26.49 22.60
C THR A 131 -0.75 25.29 22.18
N ARG A 132 0.57 25.44 21.97
CA ARG A 132 1.45 24.34 21.59
C ARG A 132 1.59 23.30 22.68
N ALA A 133 1.72 22.03 22.29
CA ALA A 133 2.01 20.95 23.21
C ALA A 133 3.29 21.25 24.02
N LYS A 134 3.32 20.86 25.30
CA LYS A 134 4.47 21.06 26.15
C LYS A 134 5.71 20.28 25.67
N HIS A 135 5.50 19.01 25.30
CA HIS A 135 6.53 18.09 24.81
C HIS A 135 6.07 17.44 23.51
N ARG A 136 6.98 16.83 22.74
CA ARG A 136 6.64 15.95 21.62
C ARG A 136 5.85 14.74 22.14
N SER A 137 4.96 14.22 21.30
CA SER A 137 4.32 12.94 21.62
C SER A 137 5.36 11.82 21.61
N PRO A 138 5.27 10.86 22.55
CA PRO A 138 6.15 9.69 22.56
C PRO A 138 6.08 8.92 21.23
N GLU A 139 7.23 8.41 20.78
CA GLU A 139 7.35 7.71 19.51
C GLU A 139 6.43 6.48 19.44
N ILE A 140 6.31 5.73 20.54
CA ILE A 140 5.45 4.56 20.67
C ILE A 140 3.98 4.84 20.32
N THR A 141 3.53 6.10 20.42
CA THR A 141 2.16 6.51 20.10
C THR A 141 1.95 6.85 18.63
N GLN A 142 3.02 6.88 17.82
CA GLN A 142 2.99 7.39 16.45
C GLN A 142 3.63 6.48 15.41
N THR A 143 4.41 5.47 15.84
CA THR A 143 5.15 4.54 14.97
C THR A 143 4.37 3.27 14.68
N ASP A 144 4.85 2.50 13.69
CA ASP A 144 4.42 1.12 13.46
C ASP A 144 4.85 0.25 14.64
N LEU A 145 3.93 -0.52 15.18
CA LEU A 145 4.17 -1.36 16.36
C LEU A 145 4.40 -2.84 16.03
N ALA A 146 4.51 -3.22 14.74
CA ALA A 146 4.68 -4.62 14.36
C ALA A 146 5.95 -5.26 14.93
N GLY A 147 7.07 -4.52 14.97
CA GLY A 147 8.30 -4.98 15.62
C GLY A 147 8.11 -5.21 17.12
N LEU A 148 7.55 -4.22 17.82
CA LEU A 148 7.25 -4.33 19.25
C LEU A 148 6.29 -5.51 19.53
N ALA A 149 5.23 -5.66 18.75
CA ALA A 149 4.27 -6.74 18.92
C ALA A 149 4.93 -8.12 18.74
N LEU A 150 5.89 -8.25 17.81
CA LEU A 150 6.65 -9.51 17.63
C LEU A 150 7.53 -9.82 18.84
N GLU A 151 8.22 -8.82 19.38
CA GLU A 151 9.03 -8.96 20.60
C GLU A 151 8.16 -9.35 21.81
N LEU A 152 7.00 -8.69 21.97
CA LEU A 152 6.05 -9.04 23.04
C LEU A 152 5.51 -10.47 22.92
N ALA A 153 5.23 -10.93 21.69
CA ALA A 153 4.81 -12.31 21.46
C ALA A 153 5.91 -13.33 21.81
N ALA A 154 7.18 -13.00 21.52
CA ALA A 154 8.33 -13.82 21.90
C ALA A 154 8.57 -13.85 23.42
N TRP A 155 8.29 -12.72 24.09
CA TRP A 155 8.39 -12.63 25.56
C TRP A 155 7.35 -13.52 26.28
N GLY A 156 6.25 -13.88 25.60
CA GLY A 156 5.22 -14.75 26.15
C GLY A 156 4.07 -14.04 26.84
N GLY A 157 3.92 -12.74 26.64
CA GLY A 157 2.82 -11.90 27.14
C GLY A 157 3.33 -10.48 27.39
N GLY A 158 2.69 -9.49 26.83
CA GLY A 158 3.10 -8.09 26.96
C GLY A 158 2.12 -7.24 27.76
N ASP A 159 0.96 -7.81 28.10
CA ASP A 159 -0.14 -7.06 28.72
C ASP A 159 0.18 -6.66 30.18
N GLU A 160 1.15 -7.33 30.81
CA GLU A 160 1.61 -7.02 32.17
C GLU A 160 2.80 -6.03 32.21
N LEU A 161 3.39 -5.70 31.03
CA LEU A 161 4.52 -4.80 30.99
C LEU A 161 4.09 -3.35 31.26
N GLN A 162 4.77 -2.73 32.22
CA GLN A 162 4.53 -1.33 32.56
C GLN A 162 5.34 -0.42 31.63
N PHE A 163 4.68 0.19 30.66
CA PHE A 163 5.25 1.22 29.81
C PHE A 163 5.10 2.59 30.47
N ILE A 164 6.10 3.45 30.34
CA ILE A 164 6.00 4.87 30.77
C ILE A 164 4.85 5.56 30.02
N ASP A 165 4.82 5.36 28.68
CA ASP A 165 3.72 5.72 27.82
C ASP A 165 3.21 4.43 27.14
N PRO A 166 1.98 3.99 27.40
CA PRO A 166 1.48 2.76 26.83
C PRO A 166 1.23 2.87 25.33
N PRO A 167 1.50 1.80 24.55
CA PRO A 167 1.17 1.77 23.15
C PRO A 167 -0.34 1.94 22.94
N PRO A 168 -0.80 2.67 21.89
CA PRO A 168 -2.22 2.76 21.58
C PRO A 168 -2.81 1.38 21.30
N ALA A 169 -3.88 1.01 22.00
CA ALA A 169 -4.46 -0.33 21.91
C ALA A 169 -4.86 -0.72 20.48
N GLY A 170 -5.46 0.21 19.71
CA GLY A 170 -5.84 -0.04 18.32
C GLY A 170 -4.64 -0.24 17.39
N ALA A 171 -3.52 0.46 17.60
CA ALA A 171 -2.30 0.28 16.80
C ALA A 171 -1.60 -1.04 17.15
N LEU A 172 -1.61 -1.43 18.43
CA LEU A 172 -1.03 -2.69 18.87
C LEU A 172 -1.85 -3.89 18.36
N GLU A 173 -3.19 -3.80 18.38
CA GLU A 173 -4.03 -4.88 17.85
C GLU A 173 -3.84 -5.04 16.34
N GLN A 174 -3.77 -3.95 15.60
CA GLN A 174 -3.47 -4.02 14.17
C GLN A 174 -2.08 -4.62 13.89
N ALA A 175 -1.09 -4.30 14.72
CA ALA A 175 0.23 -4.93 14.63
C ALA A 175 0.14 -6.46 14.86
N ARG A 176 -0.69 -6.89 15.82
CA ARG A 176 -0.96 -8.32 16.09
C ARG A 176 -1.69 -8.98 14.91
N GLU A 177 -2.67 -8.30 14.30
CA GLU A 177 -3.35 -8.79 13.09
C GLU A 177 -2.36 -8.96 11.94
N LEU A 178 -1.53 -7.97 11.69
CA LEU A 178 -0.47 -8.07 10.69
C LEU A 178 0.46 -9.27 10.96
N LEU A 179 0.86 -9.51 12.20
CA LEU A 179 1.72 -10.65 12.54
C LEU A 179 1.02 -12.00 12.33
N ARG A 180 -0.31 -12.07 12.49
CA ARG A 180 -1.11 -13.26 12.11
C ARG A 180 -1.12 -13.47 10.60
N ASP A 181 -1.33 -12.40 9.83
CA ASP A 181 -1.30 -12.43 8.36
C ASP A 181 0.08 -12.81 7.80
N LEU A 182 1.14 -12.50 8.56
CA LEU A 182 2.52 -12.89 8.25
C LEU A 182 2.91 -14.26 8.82
N ASP A 183 2.00 -15.02 9.41
CA ASP A 183 2.26 -16.29 10.07
C ASP A 183 3.33 -16.22 11.17
N ALA A 184 3.64 -15.02 11.68
CA ALA A 184 4.63 -14.80 12.73
C ALA A 184 4.10 -15.18 14.10
N VAL A 185 2.78 -15.07 14.30
CA VAL A 185 2.05 -15.53 15.48
C VAL A 185 0.87 -16.39 15.07
N ASN A 186 0.49 -17.34 15.92
CA ASN A 186 -0.69 -18.17 15.70
C ASN A 186 -1.99 -17.47 16.18
N GLY A 187 -3.14 -18.15 16.02
CA GLY A 187 -4.45 -17.59 16.37
C GLY A 187 -4.61 -17.20 17.84
N ASN A 188 -3.84 -17.78 18.76
CA ASN A 188 -3.84 -17.42 20.18
C ASN A 188 -2.79 -16.38 20.58
N GLY A 189 -2.05 -15.83 19.58
CA GLY A 189 -1.05 -14.79 19.80
C GLY A 189 0.35 -15.27 20.18
N SER A 190 0.58 -16.58 20.26
CA SER A 190 1.91 -17.14 20.55
C SER A 190 2.79 -17.08 19.29
N ILE A 191 4.07 -16.79 19.48
CA ILE A 191 5.04 -16.74 18.40
C ILE A 191 5.22 -18.10 17.72
N THR A 192 5.32 -18.13 16.40
CA THR A 192 5.58 -19.34 15.59
C THR A 192 7.08 -19.58 15.42
N GLU A 193 7.47 -20.72 14.82
CA GLU A 193 8.85 -20.96 14.40
C GLU A 193 9.33 -19.95 13.37
N LEU A 194 8.45 -19.58 12.42
CA LEU A 194 8.71 -18.50 11.45
C LEU A 194 8.88 -17.16 12.17
N GLY A 195 7.99 -16.83 13.13
CA GLY A 195 8.10 -15.61 13.93
C GLY A 195 9.41 -15.52 14.71
N ASN A 196 9.90 -16.62 15.28
CA ASN A 196 11.21 -16.68 15.94
C ASN A 196 12.36 -16.44 14.94
N THR A 197 12.26 -16.98 13.74
CA THR A 197 13.25 -16.72 12.67
C THR A 197 13.24 -15.25 12.28
N MET A 198 12.05 -14.65 12.10
CA MET A 198 11.88 -13.23 11.78
C MET A 198 12.44 -12.30 12.86
N LEU A 199 12.24 -12.64 14.14
CA LEU A 199 12.77 -11.89 15.28
C LEU A 199 14.31 -11.80 15.27
N GLY A 200 14.98 -12.82 14.76
CA GLY A 200 16.45 -12.83 14.60
C GLY A 200 17.01 -11.88 13.53
N LEU A 201 16.15 -11.26 12.74
CA LEU A 201 16.54 -10.38 11.63
C LEU A 201 16.31 -8.90 12.01
N PRO A 202 17.31 -8.01 11.82
CA PRO A 202 17.22 -6.60 12.24
C PRO A 202 16.49 -5.74 11.20
N VAL A 203 15.32 -6.17 10.77
CA VAL A 203 14.47 -5.50 9.77
C VAL A 203 13.00 -5.60 10.20
N HIS A 204 12.16 -4.76 9.63
CA HIS A 204 10.71 -4.79 9.89
C HIS A 204 10.12 -6.21 9.66
N PRO A 205 9.13 -6.68 10.44
CA PRO A 205 8.55 -8.03 10.31
C PRO A 205 8.12 -8.43 8.90
N ARG A 206 7.57 -7.51 8.10
CA ARG A 206 7.25 -7.76 6.68
C ARG A 206 8.48 -8.18 5.87
N LEU A 207 9.60 -7.48 6.08
CA LEU A 207 10.86 -7.72 5.38
C LEU A 207 11.53 -8.99 5.92
N ALA A 208 11.46 -9.19 7.23
CA ALA A 208 11.96 -10.41 7.87
C ALA A 208 11.26 -11.67 7.32
N ARG A 209 9.94 -11.62 7.08
CA ARG A 209 9.19 -12.73 6.48
C ARG A 209 9.67 -13.05 5.06
N MET A 210 9.87 -12.03 4.22
CA MET A 210 10.41 -12.23 2.86
C MET A 210 11.74 -12.98 2.90
N VAL A 211 12.68 -12.51 3.72
CA VAL A 211 14.02 -13.11 3.85
C VAL A 211 13.96 -14.51 4.47
N ALA A 212 13.09 -14.72 5.45
CA ALA A 212 12.96 -16.02 6.15
C ALA A 212 12.36 -17.11 5.26
N ILE A 213 11.44 -16.76 4.35
CA ILE A 213 10.74 -17.71 3.47
C ILE A 213 11.51 -17.94 2.17
N ASP A 214 11.82 -16.88 1.41
CA ASP A 214 12.46 -16.99 0.09
C ASP A 214 13.93 -17.42 0.21
N ARG A 215 14.63 -16.99 1.24
CA ARG A 215 16.03 -17.36 1.56
C ARG A 215 17.01 -17.14 0.40
N SER A 216 16.80 -16.12 -0.41
CA SER A 216 17.63 -15.77 -1.56
C SER A 216 18.37 -14.44 -1.38
N THR A 217 19.38 -14.22 -2.22
CA THR A 217 20.03 -12.91 -2.38
C THR A 217 19.02 -11.85 -2.78
N LEU A 218 18.06 -12.18 -3.65
CA LEU A 218 17.01 -11.27 -4.09
C LEU A 218 16.19 -10.76 -2.91
N ALA A 219 15.75 -11.64 -2.00
CA ALA A 219 14.98 -11.24 -0.82
C ALA A 219 15.76 -10.26 0.07
N CYS A 220 17.07 -10.45 0.23
CA CYS A 220 17.92 -9.52 0.98
C CYS A 220 18.05 -8.16 0.27
N LEU A 221 18.19 -8.14 -1.05
CA LEU A 221 18.23 -6.90 -1.84
C LEU A 221 16.91 -6.14 -1.77
N VAL A 222 15.78 -6.84 -1.98
CA VAL A 222 14.43 -6.28 -1.90
C VAL A 222 14.16 -5.70 -0.51
N ALA A 223 14.46 -6.46 0.56
CA ALA A 223 14.30 -5.98 1.93
C ALA A 223 15.10 -4.69 2.19
N THR A 224 16.35 -4.66 1.75
CA THR A 224 17.21 -3.49 1.93
C THR A 224 16.74 -2.29 1.12
N LEU A 225 16.26 -2.49 -0.13
CA LEU A 225 15.72 -1.42 -0.97
C LEU A 225 14.44 -0.80 -0.43
N VAL A 226 13.61 -1.59 0.25
CA VAL A 226 12.37 -1.11 0.85
C VAL A 226 12.63 -0.35 2.15
N GLU A 227 13.62 -0.76 2.95
CA GLU A 227 13.91 -0.17 4.25
C GLU A 227 14.76 1.09 4.16
N GLU A 228 15.72 1.09 3.24
CA GLU A 228 16.72 2.15 3.12
C GLU A 228 16.29 3.26 2.14
N ARG A 229 17.12 4.29 2.05
CA ARG A 229 16.93 5.34 1.06
C ARG A 229 17.13 4.80 -0.36
N ASP A 230 16.30 5.27 -1.30
CA ASP A 230 16.35 4.91 -2.71
C ASP A 230 17.76 5.03 -3.32
N VAL A 231 18.08 4.07 -4.18
CA VAL A 231 19.31 4.06 -4.98
C VAL A 231 19.34 5.19 -6.02
N PHE A 232 18.16 5.69 -6.42
CA PHE A 232 18.03 6.78 -7.39
C PHE A 232 18.00 8.14 -6.73
N ARG A 233 18.67 9.11 -7.36
CA ARG A 233 18.63 10.52 -6.99
C ARG A 233 17.48 11.20 -7.70
N GLY A 234 16.68 11.96 -6.97
CA GLY A 234 15.55 12.70 -7.54
C GLY A 234 14.50 13.02 -6.50
N ARG A 235 13.42 13.63 -6.96
CA ARG A 235 12.23 13.77 -6.14
C ARG A 235 11.48 12.43 -6.18
N PRO A 236 10.95 11.94 -5.05
CA PRO A 236 10.23 10.66 -5.03
C PRO A 236 9.08 10.57 -6.07
N ASP A 237 8.49 11.72 -6.41
CA ASP A 237 7.39 11.78 -7.38
C ASP A 237 7.86 11.79 -8.85
N ASP A 238 9.16 11.94 -9.11
CA ASP A 238 9.74 11.94 -10.45
C ASP A 238 10.51 10.62 -10.76
N LEU A 239 10.57 9.71 -9.79
CA LEU A 239 11.27 8.43 -9.92
C LEU A 239 10.32 7.32 -10.37
N PRO A 240 10.77 6.35 -11.20
CA PRO A 240 9.97 5.18 -11.56
C PRO A 240 9.64 4.37 -10.30
N ALA A 241 8.44 3.79 -10.26
CA ALA A 241 8.02 2.99 -9.11
C ALA A 241 8.58 1.56 -9.11
N ASP A 242 9.16 1.10 -10.21
CA ASP A 242 9.59 -0.27 -10.41
C ASP A 242 10.79 -0.65 -9.54
N LEU A 243 10.58 -1.60 -8.62
CA LEU A 243 11.59 -2.17 -7.75
C LEU A 243 12.56 -3.07 -8.51
N SER A 244 12.08 -3.78 -9.55
CA SER A 244 12.89 -4.70 -10.36
C SER A 244 14.03 -3.97 -11.07
N LEU A 245 13.76 -2.75 -11.52
CA LEU A 245 14.77 -1.85 -12.10
C LEU A 245 15.88 -1.53 -11.08
N ARG A 246 15.52 -1.27 -9.83
CA ARG A 246 16.48 -1.01 -8.76
C ARG A 246 17.32 -2.23 -8.43
N VAL A 247 16.70 -3.41 -8.40
CA VAL A 247 17.41 -4.69 -8.22
C VAL A 247 18.38 -4.92 -9.38
N ALA A 248 17.98 -4.70 -10.63
CA ALA A 248 18.84 -4.83 -11.80
C ALA A 248 20.09 -3.92 -11.71
N VAL A 249 19.91 -2.67 -11.25
CA VAL A 249 21.00 -1.72 -11.00
C VAL A 249 21.91 -2.23 -9.87
N LEU A 250 21.35 -2.75 -8.76
CA LEU A 250 22.15 -3.35 -7.69
C LEU A 250 22.91 -4.60 -8.15
N CYS A 251 22.41 -5.36 -9.11
CA CYS A 251 23.13 -6.50 -9.69
C CYS A 251 24.13 -6.09 -10.78
N GLY A 252 24.17 -4.81 -11.19
CA GLY A 252 25.03 -4.34 -12.27
C GLY A 252 24.57 -4.78 -13.67
N ARG A 253 23.35 -5.28 -13.79
CA ARG A 253 22.74 -5.71 -15.07
C ARG A 253 22.12 -4.55 -15.85
N ASP A 254 21.84 -3.45 -15.16
CA ASP A 254 21.33 -2.23 -15.76
C ASP A 254 22.09 -1.00 -15.26
N ARG A 255 22.03 0.09 -16.06
CA ARG A 255 22.60 1.40 -15.74
C ARG A 255 21.52 2.45 -15.88
N HIS A 256 21.25 3.13 -14.80
CA HIS A 256 20.28 4.22 -14.77
C HIS A 256 20.99 5.53 -14.40
N ASP A 257 20.73 6.61 -15.17
CA ASP A 257 21.44 7.90 -14.99
C ASP A 257 21.20 8.53 -13.61
N ALA A 258 20.04 8.27 -13.01
CA ALA A 258 19.74 8.72 -11.66
C ALA A 258 20.42 7.88 -10.55
N ALA A 259 21.09 6.76 -10.88
CA ALA A 259 21.68 5.88 -9.88
C ALA A 259 22.88 6.54 -9.16
N ASP A 260 22.81 6.55 -7.83
CA ASP A 260 23.91 6.98 -6.96
C ASP A 260 24.86 5.81 -6.69
N ARG A 261 26.06 5.86 -7.25
CA ARG A 261 27.09 4.80 -7.07
C ARG A 261 27.40 4.52 -5.60
N GLY A 262 27.42 5.55 -4.76
CA GLY A 262 27.65 5.41 -3.33
C GLY A 262 26.48 4.70 -2.63
N ALA A 263 25.23 5.00 -3.04
CA ALA A 263 24.04 4.30 -2.55
C ALA A 263 24.03 2.82 -2.99
N VAL A 264 24.37 2.54 -4.26
CA VAL A 264 24.49 1.17 -4.77
C VAL A 264 25.44 0.34 -3.91
N HIS A 265 26.63 0.87 -3.61
CA HIS A 265 27.62 0.16 -2.80
C HIS A 265 27.09 -0.11 -1.38
N ARG A 266 26.59 0.93 -0.70
CA ARG A 266 26.03 0.80 0.66
C ARG A 266 24.88 -0.21 0.73
N LEU A 267 23.97 -0.18 -0.23
CA LEU A 267 22.82 -1.09 -0.24
C LEU A 267 23.26 -2.55 -0.49
N ARG A 268 24.25 -2.79 -1.35
CA ARG A 268 24.84 -4.13 -1.52
C ARG A 268 25.48 -4.64 -0.23
N ASP A 269 26.25 -3.80 0.46
CA ASP A 269 26.90 -4.17 1.73
C ASP A 269 25.84 -4.49 2.79
N ARG A 270 24.80 -3.67 2.91
CA ARG A 270 23.67 -3.90 3.83
C ARG A 270 22.92 -5.20 3.52
N ALA A 271 22.64 -5.47 2.24
CA ALA A 271 22.00 -6.72 1.82
C ALA A 271 22.89 -7.93 2.11
N GLY A 272 24.22 -7.81 1.92
CA GLY A 272 25.20 -8.82 2.29
C GLY A 272 25.26 -9.07 3.80
N ASP A 273 25.15 -8.01 4.61
CA ASP A 273 25.07 -8.12 6.07
C ASP A 273 23.79 -8.83 6.53
N LEU A 274 22.66 -8.50 5.90
CA LEU A 274 21.38 -9.17 6.16
C LEU A 274 21.44 -10.64 5.77
N ALA A 275 22.01 -10.96 4.60
CA ALA A 275 22.21 -12.33 4.13
C ALA A 275 23.07 -13.17 5.10
N ARG A 276 24.17 -12.59 5.62
CA ARG A 276 25.02 -13.26 6.63
C ARG A 276 24.24 -13.58 7.91
N ARG A 277 23.42 -12.64 8.40
CA ARG A 277 22.58 -12.85 9.59
C ARG A 277 21.52 -13.92 9.35
N ALA A 278 20.92 -13.92 8.16
CA ALA A 278 19.93 -14.90 7.74
C ALA A 278 20.57 -16.26 7.34
N ARG A 279 21.91 -16.38 7.34
CA ARG A 279 22.67 -17.56 6.88
C ARG A 279 22.30 -17.92 5.42
N ILE A 280 22.27 -16.92 4.55
CA ILE A 280 22.02 -17.02 3.11
C ILE A 280 23.34 -16.76 2.38
N ARG A 281 23.65 -17.59 1.37
CA ARG A 281 24.76 -17.32 0.45
C ARG A 281 24.40 -16.08 -0.38
N PHE A 282 25.20 -15.04 -0.29
CA PHE A 282 25.01 -13.81 -1.06
C PHE A 282 25.72 -13.92 -2.40
N ASP A 283 24.96 -13.96 -3.49
CA ASP A 283 25.45 -14.12 -4.85
C ASP A 283 24.59 -13.28 -5.80
N LEU A 284 25.17 -12.22 -6.37
CA LEU A 284 24.46 -11.29 -7.25
C LEU A 284 24.19 -11.88 -8.65
N ASP A 285 24.97 -12.87 -9.07
CA ASP A 285 24.80 -13.50 -10.37
C ASP A 285 23.57 -14.42 -10.42
N ASP A 286 23.13 -14.92 -9.27
CA ASP A 286 21.97 -15.81 -9.12
C ASP A 286 20.64 -15.03 -8.94
N VAL A 287 20.67 -13.70 -9.02
CA VAL A 287 19.48 -12.85 -8.81
C VAL A 287 18.71 -12.69 -10.09
N ASP A 288 17.42 -12.97 -10.06
CA ASP A 288 16.46 -12.63 -11.10
C ASP A 288 15.60 -11.43 -10.67
N PRO A 289 15.82 -10.22 -11.24
CA PRO A 289 15.06 -9.03 -10.87
C PRO A 289 13.56 -9.15 -11.12
N ASP A 290 13.13 -9.92 -12.10
CA ASP A 290 11.71 -10.06 -12.48
C ASP A 290 10.91 -10.80 -11.39
N ARG A 291 11.57 -11.56 -10.51
CA ARG A 291 10.96 -12.21 -9.34
C ARG A 291 10.75 -11.28 -8.15
N SER A 292 11.07 -9.98 -8.28
CA SER A 292 10.91 -9.01 -7.17
C SER A 292 9.47 -8.93 -6.66
N GLY A 293 8.47 -9.07 -7.54
CA GLY A 293 7.05 -9.09 -7.18
C GLY A 293 6.67 -10.29 -6.32
N ALA A 294 7.13 -11.48 -6.69
CA ALA A 294 6.90 -12.71 -5.93
C ALA A 294 7.51 -12.61 -4.51
N VAL A 295 8.70 -12.03 -4.39
CA VAL A 295 9.35 -11.78 -3.09
C VAL A 295 8.57 -10.76 -2.27
N LEU A 296 8.17 -9.62 -2.87
CA LEU A 296 7.35 -8.61 -2.19
C LEU A 296 6.04 -9.19 -1.67
N LEU A 297 5.43 -10.10 -2.42
CA LEU A 297 4.17 -10.74 -2.05
C LEU A 297 4.25 -11.43 -0.67
N LEU A 298 5.40 -11.99 -0.32
CA LEU A 298 5.62 -12.63 0.97
C LEU A 298 5.54 -11.65 2.15
N GLY A 299 5.94 -10.40 1.97
CA GLY A 299 5.93 -9.38 3.03
C GLY A 299 4.72 -8.45 2.99
N TYR A 300 4.08 -8.33 1.83
CA TYR A 300 2.99 -7.39 1.58
C TYR A 300 1.74 -8.06 0.99
N PRO A 301 1.21 -9.12 1.65
CA PRO A 301 0.05 -9.86 1.17
C PRO A 301 -1.23 -9.02 1.07
N ASP A 302 -1.32 -7.97 1.88
CA ASP A 302 -2.41 -6.99 1.93
C ASP A 302 -2.33 -5.91 0.84
N ARG A 303 -1.17 -5.75 0.17
CA ARG A 303 -0.90 -4.67 -0.79
C ARG A 303 -0.81 -5.13 -2.25
N ILE A 304 -1.40 -6.27 -2.55
CA ILE A 304 -1.61 -6.70 -3.93
C ILE A 304 -2.62 -5.77 -4.57
N ALA A 305 -2.34 -5.34 -5.80
CA ALA A 305 -3.23 -4.49 -6.56
C ALA A 305 -3.44 -5.03 -7.98
N ALA A 306 -4.69 -4.97 -8.45
CA ALA A 306 -5.07 -5.29 -9.82
C ALA A 306 -5.35 -4.03 -10.62
N ARG A 307 -4.91 -4.00 -11.87
CA ARG A 307 -5.15 -2.91 -12.80
C ARG A 307 -6.64 -2.81 -13.17
N ARG A 308 -7.19 -1.62 -13.08
CA ARG A 308 -8.52 -1.29 -13.62
C ARG A 308 -8.44 -0.67 -15.01
N ARG A 309 -7.45 0.16 -15.23
CA ARG A 309 -7.04 0.79 -16.49
C ARG A 309 -5.61 1.27 -16.35
N SER A 310 -4.96 1.70 -17.43
CA SER A 310 -3.59 2.21 -17.40
C SER A 310 -3.36 3.18 -16.23
N GLY A 311 -2.31 2.97 -15.45
CA GLY A 311 -1.96 3.75 -14.28
C GLY A 311 -2.95 3.72 -13.12
N GLN A 312 -4.03 2.92 -13.16
CA GLN A 312 -5.04 2.87 -12.07
C GLN A 312 -5.25 1.47 -11.56
N PHE A 313 -5.09 1.31 -10.27
CA PHE A 313 -5.10 0.04 -9.58
C PHE A 313 -6.11 0.02 -8.44
N GLN A 314 -6.60 -1.16 -8.13
CA GLN A 314 -7.38 -1.45 -6.93
C GLN A 314 -6.60 -2.41 -6.06
N LEU A 315 -6.34 -2.00 -4.81
CA LEU A 315 -5.73 -2.84 -3.79
C LEU A 315 -6.69 -3.95 -3.32
N ARG A 316 -6.14 -5.03 -2.77
CA ARG A 316 -6.90 -6.13 -2.14
C ARG A 316 -7.91 -5.64 -1.10
N SER A 317 -7.59 -4.55 -0.37
CA SER A 317 -8.49 -3.88 0.58
C SER A 317 -9.70 -3.18 -0.06
N GLY A 318 -9.70 -2.98 -1.38
CA GLY A 318 -10.71 -2.19 -2.11
C GLY A 318 -10.32 -0.74 -2.36
N SER A 319 -9.29 -0.23 -1.70
CA SER A 319 -8.79 1.14 -1.88
C SER A 319 -8.18 1.33 -3.27
N GLY A 320 -8.27 2.56 -3.81
CA GLY A 320 -7.65 2.92 -5.07
C GLY A 320 -6.17 3.28 -4.92
N ALA A 321 -5.36 2.90 -5.92
CA ALA A 321 -3.97 3.34 -6.04
C ALA A 321 -3.68 3.75 -7.48
N TRP A 322 -2.59 4.53 -7.70
CA TRP A 322 -2.27 5.00 -9.03
C TRP A 322 -0.78 5.20 -9.26
N LEU A 323 -0.39 5.10 -10.53
CA LEU A 323 0.91 5.44 -11.11
C LEU A 323 0.73 6.49 -12.21
N PRO A 324 1.76 7.28 -12.55
CA PRO A 324 1.80 8.03 -13.79
C PRO A 324 1.62 7.11 -15.01
N ASP A 325 0.98 7.61 -16.07
CA ASP A 325 0.71 6.81 -17.27
C ASP A 325 1.98 6.41 -18.04
N ASP A 326 3.09 7.11 -17.80
CA ASP A 326 4.42 6.84 -18.35
C ASP A 326 5.31 5.95 -17.48
N ASP A 327 4.82 5.49 -16.32
CA ASP A 327 5.54 4.53 -15.48
C ASP A 327 5.53 3.13 -16.12
N THR A 328 6.65 2.42 -16.05
CA THR A 328 6.80 1.07 -16.62
C THR A 328 5.79 0.06 -16.07
N LEU A 329 5.30 0.28 -14.84
CA LEU A 329 4.28 -0.55 -14.20
C LEU A 329 2.84 -0.13 -14.50
N ALA A 330 2.60 0.95 -15.29
CA ALA A 330 1.24 1.46 -15.51
C ALA A 330 0.31 0.45 -16.19
N ASP A 331 0.86 -0.44 -17.03
CA ASP A 331 0.11 -1.41 -17.84
C ASP A 331 0.23 -2.86 -17.37
N VAL A 332 0.88 -3.14 -16.24
CA VAL A 332 0.90 -4.51 -15.68
C VAL A 332 -0.46 -4.87 -15.10
N ASP A 333 -0.86 -6.12 -15.21
CA ASP A 333 -2.17 -6.57 -14.71
C ASP A 333 -2.23 -6.61 -13.19
N PHE A 334 -1.14 -7.05 -12.55
CA PHE A 334 -1.01 -7.10 -11.10
C PHE A 334 0.34 -6.57 -10.64
N LEU A 335 0.35 -5.94 -9.48
CA LEU A 335 1.56 -5.52 -8.79
C LEU A 335 1.41 -5.66 -7.27
N VAL A 336 2.54 -5.67 -6.58
CA VAL A 336 2.61 -5.57 -5.12
C VAL A 336 3.25 -4.25 -4.75
N ALA A 337 2.54 -3.40 -3.98
CA ALA A 337 3.02 -2.09 -3.58
C ALA A 337 3.77 -2.15 -2.23
N ALA A 338 5.06 -1.84 -2.25
CA ALA A 338 5.88 -1.73 -1.03
C ALA A 338 5.70 -0.36 -0.36
N ASP A 339 5.63 0.73 -1.15
CA ASP A 339 5.45 2.10 -0.65
C ASP A 339 4.33 2.84 -1.37
N LEU A 340 3.49 3.51 -0.56
CA LEU A 340 2.34 4.29 -0.95
C LEU A 340 2.36 5.63 -0.21
N ASP A 341 1.88 6.73 -0.82
CA ASP A 341 1.90 8.06 -0.21
C ASP A 341 0.91 8.26 0.97
N GLY A 342 0.18 7.21 1.34
CA GLY A 342 -0.74 7.19 2.49
C GLY A 342 -2.02 8.03 2.32
N ARG A 343 -2.35 8.50 1.12
CA ARG A 343 -3.64 9.17 0.86
C ARG A 343 -4.76 8.14 0.85
N ARG A 344 -5.90 8.49 1.51
CA ARG A 344 -6.97 7.52 1.78
C ARG A 344 -7.74 7.10 0.54
N ASP A 345 -8.06 8.05 -0.33
CA ASP A 345 -9.00 7.80 -1.43
C ASP A 345 -8.31 7.28 -2.69
N ARG A 346 -7.07 7.72 -2.90
CA ARG A 346 -6.28 7.36 -4.08
C ARG A 346 -4.79 7.55 -3.77
N ALA A 347 -4.17 6.50 -3.26
CA ALA A 347 -2.75 6.53 -2.91
C ALA A 347 -1.87 6.48 -4.16
N ARG A 348 -0.83 7.31 -4.22
CA ARG A 348 0.21 7.18 -5.23
C ARG A 348 1.14 6.04 -4.85
N ILE A 349 1.39 5.14 -5.77
CA ILE A 349 2.39 4.08 -5.64
C ILE A 349 3.77 4.72 -5.87
N ARG A 350 4.70 4.52 -4.95
CA ARG A 350 6.08 5.02 -5.03
C ARG A 350 7.08 3.91 -5.25
N LEU A 351 6.77 2.71 -4.76
CA LEU A 351 7.62 1.54 -4.92
C LEU A 351 6.75 0.30 -5.03
N ALA A 352 6.89 -0.45 -6.11
CA ALA A 352 6.15 -1.67 -6.39
C ALA A 352 6.94 -2.60 -7.31
N ALA A 353 6.50 -3.83 -7.45
CA ALA A 353 6.95 -4.73 -8.49
C ALA A 353 5.76 -5.48 -9.10
N ALA A 354 5.86 -5.80 -10.39
CA ALA A 354 4.89 -6.63 -11.09
C ALA A 354 4.87 -8.05 -10.50
N VAL A 355 3.71 -8.67 -10.50
CA VAL A 355 3.50 -10.07 -10.09
C VAL A 355 2.49 -10.73 -11.00
N ASP A 356 2.67 -12.00 -11.29
CA ASP A 356 1.75 -12.75 -12.13
C ASP A 356 0.55 -13.28 -11.33
N ALA A 357 -0.61 -13.43 -12.02
CA ALA A 357 -1.82 -13.96 -11.41
C ALA A 357 -1.60 -15.39 -10.85
N ASP A 358 -0.81 -16.20 -11.51
CA ASP A 358 -0.52 -17.57 -11.08
C ASP A 358 0.31 -17.60 -9.79
N GLU A 359 1.26 -16.67 -9.62
CA GLU A 359 2.03 -16.49 -8.38
C GLU A 359 1.12 -16.06 -7.22
N VAL A 360 0.18 -15.13 -7.49
CA VAL A 360 -0.83 -14.71 -6.52
C VAL A 360 -1.72 -15.89 -6.11
N ILE A 361 -2.20 -16.67 -7.07
CA ILE A 361 -3.05 -17.84 -6.82
C ILE A 361 -2.27 -18.91 -6.04
N ALA A 362 -1.00 -19.16 -6.39
CA ALA A 362 -0.17 -20.12 -5.68
C ALA A 362 0.06 -19.73 -4.21
N SER A 363 0.21 -18.43 -3.94
CA SER A 363 0.45 -17.90 -2.58
C SER A 363 -0.81 -17.85 -1.72
N PHE A 364 -1.99 -17.63 -2.33
CA PHE A 364 -3.26 -17.37 -1.63
C PHE A 364 -4.39 -18.30 -2.03
N GLY A 365 -4.09 -19.47 -2.59
CA GLY A 365 -5.11 -20.38 -3.14
C GLY A 365 -6.26 -20.71 -2.17
N SER A 366 -5.97 -20.82 -0.86
CA SER A 366 -6.99 -21.04 0.18
C SER A 366 -7.89 -19.82 0.46
N GLU A 367 -7.45 -18.62 0.08
CA GLU A 367 -8.19 -17.36 0.28
C GLU A 367 -8.87 -16.88 -1.02
N VAL A 368 -8.54 -17.50 -2.15
CA VAL A 368 -9.17 -17.21 -3.44
C VAL A 368 -10.57 -17.80 -3.44
N VAL A 369 -11.56 -16.91 -3.53
CA VAL A 369 -12.96 -17.29 -3.61
C VAL A 369 -13.37 -17.42 -5.08
N GLU A 370 -13.86 -18.60 -5.47
CA GLU A 370 -14.52 -18.77 -6.76
C GLU A 370 -16.01 -18.44 -6.62
N ARG A 371 -16.46 -17.44 -7.38
CA ARG A 371 -17.87 -17.08 -7.49
C ARG A 371 -18.40 -17.55 -8.83
N ARG A 372 -19.27 -18.53 -8.80
CA ARG A 372 -20.00 -19.02 -9.97
C ARG A 372 -21.35 -18.29 -10.06
N THR A 373 -21.69 -17.85 -11.27
CA THR A 373 -22.98 -17.22 -11.56
C THR A 373 -23.47 -17.70 -12.91
N ILE A 374 -24.70 -18.16 -12.98
CA ILE A 374 -25.37 -18.51 -14.23
C ILE A 374 -26.44 -17.46 -14.48
N ALA A 375 -26.35 -16.79 -15.62
CA ALA A 375 -27.30 -15.74 -15.99
C ALA A 375 -27.55 -15.72 -17.49
N TRP A 376 -28.68 -15.17 -17.90
CA TRP A 376 -29.01 -14.95 -19.29
C TRP A 376 -28.17 -13.79 -19.85
N ASP A 377 -27.44 -14.05 -20.92
CA ASP A 377 -26.70 -13.06 -21.70
C ASP A 377 -27.55 -12.65 -22.91
N ALA A 378 -28.00 -11.39 -22.91
CA ALA A 378 -28.89 -10.89 -23.96
C ALA A 378 -28.21 -10.78 -25.34
N ASP A 379 -26.89 -10.52 -25.36
CA ASP A 379 -26.14 -10.39 -26.59
C ASP A 379 -25.90 -11.73 -27.26
N ARG A 380 -25.78 -12.79 -26.47
CA ARG A 380 -25.60 -14.16 -26.94
C ARG A 380 -26.92 -14.92 -27.14
N ASP A 381 -27.99 -14.36 -26.60
CA ASP A 381 -29.31 -15.01 -26.50
C ASP A 381 -29.20 -16.44 -25.94
N ASP A 382 -28.42 -16.59 -24.87
CA ASP A 382 -28.11 -17.87 -24.23
C ASP A 382 -27.78 -17.71 -22.75
N LEU A 383 -27.81 -18.79 -21.96
CA LEU A 383 -27.26 -18.82 -20.64
C LEU A 383 -25.74 -18.84 -20.67
N VAL A 384 -25.14 -18.00 -19.83
CA VAL A 384 -23.70 -17.95 -19.64
C VAL A 384 -23.37 -18.22 -18.18
N GLU A 385 -22.53 -19.21 -17.96
CA GLU A 385 -21.86 -19.43 -16.69
C GLU A 385 -20.63 -18.54 -16.62
N THR A 386 -20.54 -17.73 -15.59
CA THR A 386 -19.34 -16.93 -15.30
C THR A 386 -18.73 -17.44 -13.99
N VAL A 387 -17.46 -17.83 -14.05
CA VAL A 387 -16.65 -18.18 -12.89
C VAL A 387 -15.63 -17.07 -12.69
N GLU A 388 -15.76 -16.35 -11.58
CA GLU A 388 -14.82 -15.29 -11.18
C GLU A 388 -13.98 -15.80 -10.01
N ARG A 389 -12.66 -15.63 -10.12
CA ARG A 389 -11.70 -15.84 -9.03
C ARG A 389 -11.36 -14.49 -8.39
N ARG A 390 -11.60 -14.38 -7.11
CA ARG A 390 -11.40 -13.14 -6.36
C ARG A 390 -10.53 -13.36 -5.14
N LEU A 391 -9.65 -12.37 -4.89
CA LEU A 391 -8.89 -12.26 -3.66
C LEU A 391 -9.23 -10.92 -2.99
N GLY A 392 -10.06 -10.96 -1.96
CA GLY A 392 -10.63 -9.74 -1.40
C GLY A 392 -11.41 -8.93 -2.45
N ALA A 393 -11.05 -7.66 -2.64
CA ALA A 393 -11.69 -6.78 -3.61
C ALA A 393 -11.20 -6.94 -5.05
N ILE A 394 -10.05 -7.60 -5.27
CA ILE A 394 -9.46 -7.75 -6.61
C ILE A 394 -9.98 -8.99 -7.33
N GLN A 395 -10.13 -8.89 -8.65
CA GLN A 395 -10.49 -10.00 -9.53
C GLN A 395 -9.21 -10.53 -10.19
N LEU A 396 -8.87 -11.80 -9.90
CA LEU A 396 -7.68 -12.48 -10.44
C LEU A 396 -7.92 -13.09 -11.81
N GLY A 397 -9.20 -13.42 -12.12
CA GLY A 397 -9.56 -13.97 -13.40
C GLY A 397 -11.07 -14.07 -13.55
N ARG A 398 -11.53 -14.14 -14.81
CA ARG A 398 -12.91 -14.39 -15.18
C ARG A 398 -12.96 -15.34 -16.36
N ARG A 399 -13.71 -16.42 -16.20
CA ARG A 399 -13.98 -17.38 -17.26
C ARG A 399 -15.48 -17.39 -17.54
N ALA A 400 -15.85 -17.25 -18.79
CA ALA A 400 -17.22 -17.38 -19.22
C ALA A 400 -17.36 -18.61 -20.14
N GLY A 401 -18.40 -19.40 -19.92
CA GLY A 401 -18.68 -20.63 -20.70
C GLY A 401 -20.16 -20.96 -20.71
N ARG A 402 -20.51 -22.05 -21.35
CA ARG A 402 -21.86 -22.60 -21.25
C ARG A 402 -22.01 -23.33 -19.92
N PRO A 403 -23.12 -23.11 -19.19
CA PRO A 403 -23.39 -23.86 -17.98
C PRO A 403 -23.64 -25.36 -18.30
N ALA A 404 -23.22 -26.21 -17.38
CA ALA A 404 -23.63 -27.60 -17.42
C ALA A 404 -25.14 -27.71 -17.07
N ALA A 405 -25.78 -28.74 -17.60
CA ALA A 405 -27.14 -29.06 -17.20
C ALA A 405 -27.19 -29.40 -15.69
N GLY A 406 -28.19 -28.86 -14.99
CA GLY A 406 -28.38 -29.07 -13.55
C GLY A 406 -29.34 -28.07 -12.96
N ASP A 407 -29.57 -28.19 -11.64
CA ASP A 407 -30.60 -27.42 -10.93
C ASP A 407 -30.38 -25.90 -11.03
N GLU A 408 -29.14 -25.42 -10.92
CA GLU A 408 -28.83 -24.00 -11.05
C GLU A 408 -29.15 -23.46 -12.45
N THR A 409 -28.87 -24.27 -13.51
CA THR A 409 -29.19 -23.92 -14.89
C THR A 409 -30.69 -23.86 -15.09
N MET A 410 -31.42 -24.85 -14.54
CA MET A 410 -32.88 -24.87 -14.55
C MET A 410 -33.47 -23.63 -13.84
N VAL A 411 -32.99 -23.30 -12.67
CA VAL A 411 -33.45 -22.09 -11.95
C VAL A 411 -33.23 -20.83 -12.79
N ALA A 412 -32.06 -20.68 -13.44
CA ALA A 412 -31.77 -19.51 -14.29
C ALA A 412 -32.68 -19.46 -15.53
N LEU A 413 -32.99 -20.60 -16.14
CA LEU A 413 -33.97 -20.70 -17.23
C LEU A 413 -35.38 -20.31 -16.79
N MET A 414 -35.82 -20.84 -15.67
CA MET A 414 -37.14 -20.50 -15.07
C MET A 414 -37.22 -19.00 -14.74
N GLN A 415 -36.19 -18.39 -14.18
CA GLN A 415 -36.13 -16.94 -13.97
C GLN A 415 -36.27 -16.14 -15.28
N ARG A 416 -35.63 -16.61 -16.37
CA ARG A 416 -35.76 -15.96 -17.69
C ARG A 416 -37.19 -16.04 -18.21
N VAL A 417 -37.84 -17.21 -18.11
CA VAL A 417 -39.22 -17.40 -18.54
C VAL A 417 -40.16 -16.52 -17.74
N ARG A 418 -39.99 -16.43 -16.41
CA ARG A 418 -40.76 -15.51 -15.53
C ARG A 418 -40.57 -14.06 -15.93
N ALA A 419 -39.32 -13.61 -16.07
CA ALA A 419 -38.98 -12.23 -16.41
C ALA A 419 -39.52 -11.78 -17.76
N THR A 420 -39.66 -12.70 -18.73
CA THR A 420 -40.22 -12.41 -20.05
C THR A 420 -41.71 -12.70 -20.18
N LYS A 421 -42.39 -13.06 -19.07
CA LYS A 421 -43.81 -13.43 -19.06
C LYS A 421 -44.10 -14.48 -20.17
N LEU A 422 -43.35 -15.59 -20.18
CA LEU A 422 -43.41 -16.67 -21.16
C LEU A 422 -42.87 -16.31 -22.57
N GLY A 423 -42.41 -15.07 -22.79
CA GLY A 423 -41.91 -14.62 -24.10
C GLY A 423 -40.60 -15.33 -24.54
N ALA A 424 -39.86 -15.94 -23.60
CA ALA A 424 -38.67 -16.75 -23.90
C ALA A 424 -39.02 -18.15 -24.46
N LEU A 425 -40.28 -18.58 -24.32
CA LEU A 425 -40.72 -19.88 -24.85
C LEU A 425 -41.13 -19.74 -26.31
N ARG A 426 -40.61 -20.63 -27.15
CA ARG A 426 -41.09 -20.76 -28.54
C ARG A 426 -42.34 -21.60 -28.60
N TRP A 427 -43.46 -20.95 -28.70
CA TRP A 427 -44.74 -21.60 -28.94
C TRP A 427 -44.83 -22.00 -30.42
N THR A 428 -45.06 -23.27 -30.71
CA THR A 428 -45.49 -23.65 -32.04
C THR A 428 -46.85 -23.12 -32.38
N ASP A 429 -47.18 -22.88 -33.64
CA ASP A 429 -48.49 -22.35 -34.04
C ASP A 429 -49.66 -23.17 -33.46
N PRO A 430 -49.60 -24.53 -33.46
CA PRO A 430 -50.66 -25.33 -32.81
C PRO A 430 -50.75 -25.10 -31.30
N ALA A 431 -49.60 -25.00 -30.59
CA ALA A 431 -49.57 -24.79 -29.15
C ALA A 431 -50.10 -23.38 -28.76
N ALA A 432 -49.69 -22.35 -29.50
CA ALA A 432 -50.18 -21.00 -29.33
C ALA A 432 -51.71 -20.90 -29.56
N SER A 433 -52.21 -21.52 -30.62
CA SER A 433 -53.64 -21.59 -30.92
C SER A 433 -54.44 -22.36 -29.86
N LEU A 434 -53.90 -23.49 -29.38
CA LEU A 434 -54.51 -24.27 -28.30
C LEU A 434 -54.59 -23.42 -27.01
N ARG A 435 -53.52 -22.77 -26.62
CA ARG A 435 -53.47 -21.91 -25.45
C ARG A 435 -54.53 -20.80 -25.53
N GLN A 436 -54.59 -20.07 -26.63
CA GLN A 436 -55.59 -19.00 -26.84
C GLN A 436 -57.03 -19.51 -26.73
N ARG A 437 -57.29 -20.70 -27.28
CA ARG A 437 -58.63 -21.33 -27.23
C ARG A 437 -59.00 -21.72 -25.81
N VAL A 438 -58.09 -22.35 -25.06
CA VAL A 438 -58.34 -22.77 -23.67
C VAL A 438 -58.53 -21.55 -22.77
N GLU A 439 -57.68 -20.51 -22.90
CA GLU A 439 -57.83 -19.26 -22.19
C GLU A 439 -59.14 -18.55 -22.49
N PHE A 440 -59.57 -18.55 -23.75
CA PHE A 440 -60.90 -18.00 -24.12
C PHE A 440 -62.05 -18.77 -23.45
N LEU A 441 -61.99 -20.12 -23.47
CA LEU A 441 -63.00 -20.98 -22.87
C LEU A 441 -63.06 -20.79 -21.33
N HIS A 442 -61.91 -20.76 -20.68
CA HIS A 442 -61.83 -20.49 -19.24
C HIS A 442 -62.46 -19.17 -18.91
N ARG A 443 -62.10 -18.09 -19.61
CA ARG A 443 -62.64 -16.75 -19.36
C ARG A 443 -64.18 -16.63 -19.63
N THR A 444 -64.70 -17.44 -20.58
CA THR A 444 -66.06 -17.31 -21.02
C THR A 444 -67.01 -18.27 -20.29
N ILE A 445 -66.55 -19.50 -20.00
CA ILE A 445 -67.36 -20.59 -19.44
C ILE A 445 -66.95 -20.90 -18.01
N GLY A 446 -65.63 -20.78 -17.66
CA GLY A 446 -65.07 -21.23 -16.38
C GLY A 446 -64.78 -22.74 -16.38
N GLU A 447 -65.04 -23.37 -15.22
CA GLU A 447 -64.83 -24.83 -15.10
C GLU A 447 -65.63 -25.65 -16.15
N PRO A 448 -65.09 -26.74 -16.70
CA PRO A 448 -63.86 -27.44 -16.32
C PRO A 448 -62.58 -26.97 -17.05
N TRP A 449 -62.60 -25.84 -17.74
CA TRP A 449 -61.45 -25.34 -18.50
C TRP A 449 -60.39 -24.75 -17.58
N PRO A 450 -59.12 -25.21 -17.66
CA PRO A 450 -58.06 -24.67 -16.82
C PRO A 450 -57.73 -23.22 -17.18
N ASP A 451 -57.23 -22.44 -16.19
CA ASP A 451 -56.68 -21.12 -16.43
C ASP A 451 -55.31 -21.20 -17.09
N TRP A 452 -55.21 -20.82 -18.38
CA TRP A 452 -54.01 -20.71 -19.14
C TRP A 452 -53.60 -19.25 -19.45
N SER A 453 -54.08 -18.33 -18.63
CA SER A 453 -53.62 -16.96 -18.69
C SER A 453 -52.10 -16.87 -18.46
N THR A 454 -51.50 -15.82 -19.01
CA THR A 454 -50.03 -15.62 -18.85
C THR A 454 -49.64 -15.55 -17.38
N ASP A 455 -50.42 -14.87 -16.54
CA ASP A 455 -50.07 -14.69 -15.14
C ASP A 455 -50.17 -16.03 -14.38
N HIS A 456 -51.25 -16.81 -14.59
CA HIS A 456 -51.40 -18.13 -13.97
C HIS A 456 -50.31 -19.14 -14.43
N LEU A 457 -49.96 -19.15 -15.72
CA LEU A 457 -48.90 -20.01 -16.21
C LEU A 457 -47.51 -19.62 -15.71
N VAL A 458 -47.28 -18.33 -15.44
CA VAL A 458 -46.03 -17.84 -14.79
C VAL A 458 -46.01 -18.23 -13.32
N ASP A 459 -47.12 -18.13 -12.61
CA ASP A 459 -47.22 -18.47 -11.18
C ASP A 459 -47.03 -19.98 -10.95
N THR A 460 -47.56 -20.82 -11.86
CA THR A 460 -47.49 -22.29 -11.80
C THR A 460 -46.32 -22.89 -12.62
N LEU A 461 -45.33 -22.12 -12.99
CA LEU A 461 -44.24 -22.49 -13.86
C LEU A 461 -43.46 -23.71 -13.35
N ASP A 462 -43.32 -23.85 -12.05
CA ASP A 462 -42.64 -24.95 -11.38
C ASP A 462 -43.41 -26.30 -11.57
N ASP A 463 -44.72 -26.26 -11.75
CA ASP A 463 -45.56 -27.46 -11.87
C ASP A 463 -45.56 -28.04 -13.29
N TRP A 464 -45.52 -27.20 -14.32
CA TRP A 464 -45.70 -27.66 -15.70
C TRP A 464 -44.45 -27.55 -16.58
N LEU A 465 -43.52 -26.63 -16.31
CA LEU A 465 -42.27 -26.46 -17.11
C LEU A 465 -41.07 -27.12 -16.47
N ALA A 466 -40.88 -26.98 -15.15
CA ALA A 466 -39.70 -27.49 -14.46
C ALA A 466 -39.50 -29.01 -14.66
N PRO A 467 -40.53 -29.87 -14.65
CA PRO A 467 -40.36 -31.31 -14.86
C PRO A 467 -39.80 -31.69 -16.25
N ASP A 468 -39.99 -30.84 -17.25
CA ASP A 468 -39.55 -31.08 -18.63
C ASP A 468 -38.20 -30.44 -18.96
N LEU A 469 -37.57 -29.75 -18.00
CA LEU A 469 -36.25 -29.10 -18.14
C LEU A 469 -35.03 -29.90 -17.67
N PRO A 470 -35.12 -31.14 -17.11
CA PRO A 470 -33.91 -31.89 -16.71
C PRO A 470 -32.99 -32.09 -17.92
N GLY A 471 -31.74 -31.58 -17.79
CA GLY A 471 -30.77 -31.63 -18.89
C GLY A 471 -30.86 -30.46 -19.87
N ALA A 472 -31.79 -29.51 -19.71
CA ALA A 472 -31.89 -28.33 -20.54
C ALA A 472 -30.68 -27.42 -20.35
N THR A 473 -30.14 -26.87 -21.43
CA THR A 473 -29.18 -25.78 -21.50
C THR A 473 -29.84 -24.62 -22.24
N GLY A 474 -29.30 -23.41 -22.13
CA GLY A 474 -29.95 -22.15 -22.50
C GLY A 474 -30.80 -22.15 -23.77
N ARG A 475 -30.34 -22.76 -24.86
CA ARG A 475 -31.07 -22.84 -26.13
C ARG A 475 -32.23 -23.85 -26.14
N ALA A 476 -32.40 -24.63 -25.09
CA ALA A 476 -33.44 -25.68 -25.08
C ALA A 476 -34.87 -25.12 -24.94
N ILE A 477 -35.04 -23.86 -24.56
CA ILE A 477 -36.33 -23.21 -24.43
C ILE A 477 -36.62 -22.15 -25.51
N SER A 478 -35.70 -21.99 -26.44
CA SER A 478 -35.85 -21.05 -27.57
C SER A 478 -36.25 -21.75 -28.88
#